data_689920cd16ec5e9d57e54cc56c13c14c
#
_entry.id   689920cd16ec5e9d57e54cc56c13c14c
#
_cell.length_a   1.000
_cell.length_b   1.000
_cell.length_c   1.000
_cell.angle_alpha   90.00
_cell.angle_beta   90.00
_cell.angle_gamma   90.00
#
_symmetry.space_group_name_H-M   'P 1'
#
loop_
_entity.id
_entity.type
_entity.pdbx_description
1 polymer ?
#
loop_
_entity_poly.entity_id
_entity_poly.type
_entity_poly.pdbx_seq_one_letter_code
_entity_poly.pdbx_strand_id
1 'polypeptide(L)'
;MIFENWTKYEEVCKYFPFNPIDNIEDYRQKVEHWVSNYKNGSYFHWGIEWKETGELIGTINLGNVEEECQMSDTCYMLSPKFWNRGIMSEVLTSILDYAFDEIGLHRVQAEVFEGNDASSVVLKKCGMTFEGVARKKYYKNGKYIDAALWAIIAEDRVKSK
;
A
#
# COMPACT_ATOMS: atom_id res chain seq x y z
N MET A 1 9.55 1.11 17.52
CA MET A 1 10.38 1.03 16.28
C MET A 1 9.57 0.38 15.15
N ILE A 2 9.60 0.89 13.92
CA ILE A 2 8.84 0.37 12.76
C ILE A 2 8.99 -1.14 12.61
N PHE A 3 10.24 -1.63 12.71
CA PHE A 3 10.57 -3.05 12.56
C PHE A 3 9.84 -3.98 13.53
N GLU A 4 9.61 -3.56 14.76
CA GLU A 4 9.00 -4.41 15.79
C GLU A 4 7.47 -4.43 15.73
N ASN A 5 6.87 -3.44 15.06
CA ASN A 5 5.43 -3.25 15.12
C ASN A 5 4.65 -4.05 14.08
N TRP A 6 5.23 -4.38 12.91
CA TRP A 6 4.49 -5.16 11.89
C TRP A 6 5.35 -5.99 10.93
N THR A 7 6.60 -5.59 10.59
CA THR A 7 7.36 -6.28 9.51
C THR A 7 7.84 -7.67 9.88
N LYS A 8 7.90 -8.01 11.17
CA LYS A 8 8.24 -9.34 11.67
C LYS A 8 7.04 -10.28 11.85
N TYR A 9 5.82 -9.76 11.71
CA TYR A 9 4.63 -10.58 11.89
C TYR A 9 4.26 -11.32 10.59
N GLU A 10 4.20 -12.65 10.67
CA GLU A 10 3.83 -13.50 9.55
C GLU A 10 2.44 -13.15 9.02
N GLU A 11 1.49 -12.84 9.90
CA GLU A 11 0.13 -12.44 9.54
C GLU A 11 0.07 -11.15 8.69
N VAL A 12 1.01 -10.21 8.89
CA VAL A 12 1.13 -9.00 8.05
C VAL A 12 1.75 -9.35 6.72
N CYS A 13 2.84 -10.14 6.72
CA CYS A 13 3.57 -10.48 5.50
C CYS A 13 2.89 -11.56 4.65
N LYS A 14 1.88 -12.24 5.17
CA LYS A 14 1.17 -13.35 4.51
C LYS A 14 0.72 -12.97 3.09
N TYR A 15 0.24 -11.75 2.91
CA TYR A 15 -0.34 -11.25 1.66
C TYR A 15 0.61 -10.36 0.85
N PHE A 16 1.92 -10.53 1.05
CA PHE A 16 2.95 -9.83 0.29
C PHE A 16 3.89 -10.82 -0.40
N PRO A 17 4.57 -10.42 -1.48
CA PRO A 17 5.50 -11.31 -2.19
C PRO A 17 6.80 -11.60 -1.43
N PHE A 18 6.97 -11.03 -0.25
CA PHE A 18 8.13 -11.23 0.63
C PHE A 18 7.74 -11.89 1.94
N ASN A 19 8.71 -12.47 2.62
CA ASN A 19 8.57 -13.04 3.97
C ASN A 19 8.87 -11.98 5.05
N PRO A 20 8.52 -12.23 6.32
CA PRO A 20 8.93 -11.39 7.43
C PRO A 20 10.43 -11.11 7.41
N ILE A 21 10.80 -9.90 7.79
CA ILE A 21 12.21 -9.51 7.90
C ILE A 21 12.63 -9.71 9.35
N ASP A 22 13.57 -10.63 9.57
CA ASP A 22 14.04 -10.98 10.91
C ASP A 22 15.22 -10.12 11.37
N ASN A 23 15.88 -9.42 10.45
CA ASN A 23 17.06 -8.61 10.72
C ASN A 23 16.78 -7.13 10.53
N ILE A 24 17.06 -6.33 11.57
CA ILE A 24 16.86 -4.88 11.55
C ILE A 24 17.75 -4.19 10.50
N GLU A 25 18.93 -4.73 10.19
CA GLU A 25 19.83 -4.15 9.21
C GLU A 25 19.29 -4.27 7.78
N ASP A 26 18.69 -5.42 7.45
CA ASP A 26 18.03 -5.61 6.15
C ASP A 26 16.84 -4.65 5.99
N TYR A 27 16.14 -4.36 7.10
CA TYR A 27 15.07 -3.38 7.10
C TYR A 27 15.60 -1.94 6.93
N ARG A 28 16.72 -1.62 7.57
CA ARG A 28 17.39 -0.31 7.42
C ARG A 28 17.75 -0.06 5.95
N GLN A 29 18.36 -1.03 5.28
CA GLN A 29 18.71 -0.93 3.86
C GLN A 29 17.48 -0.67 2.97
N LYS A 30 16.34 -1.31 3.28
CA LYS A 30 15.08 -1.01 2.57
C LYS A 30 14.62 0.42 2.78
N VAL A 31 14.66 0.92 4.01
CA VAL A 31 14.27 2.32 4.31
C VAL A 31 15.21 3.29 3.61
N GLU A 32 16.52 3.05 3.60
CA GLU A 32 17.49 3.86 2.88
C GLU A 32 17.22 3.88 1.38
N HIS A 33 16.86 2.73 0.79
CA HIS A 33 16.44 2.64 -0.60
C HIS A 33 15.17 3.48 -0.86
N TRP A 34 14.15 3.41 -0.01
CA TRP A 34 12.95 4.25 -0.15
C TRP A 34 13.29 5.74 -0.09
N VAL A 35 14.11 6.15 0.89
CA VAL A 35 14.54 7.54 1.03
C VAL A 35 15.32 8.03 -0.20
N SER A 36 16.17 7.18 -0.79
CA SER A 36 16.93 7.55 -1.99
C SER A 36 16.02 7.77 -3.20
N ASN A 37 14.91 7.03 -3.31
CA ASN A 37 13.98 7.14 -4.42
C ASN A 37 13.06 8.37 -4.34
N TYR A 38 12.90 8.98 -3.17
CA TYR A 38 12.17 10.24 -3.04
C TYR A 38 12.74 11.36 -3.92
N LYS A 39 14.06 11.40 -4.06
CA LYS A 39 14.74 12.44 -4.85
C LYS A 39 14.42 12.37 -6.34
N ASN A 40 14.02 11.21 -6.82
CA ASN A 40 13.74 10.96 -8.24
C ASN A 40 12.24 11.13 -8.59
N GLY A 41 11.37 11.39 -7.59
CA GLY A 41 9.93 11.54 -7.80
C GLY A 41 9.18 10.28 -8.25
N SER A 42 9.86 9.15 -8.35
CA SER A 42 9.28 7.90 -8.86
C SER A 42 8.70 6.99 -7.77
N TYR A 43 8.92 7.32 -6.52
CA TYR A 43 8.50 6.50 -5.39
C TYR A 43 8.32 7.34 -4.13
N PHE A 44 7.14 7.31 -3.56
CA PHE A 44 6.81 7.98 -2.29
C PHE A 44 6.41 6.95 -1.25
N HIS A 45 6.96 7.03 -0.04
CA HIS A 45 6.66 6.10 1.04
C HIS A 45 6.49 6.86 2.35
N TRP A 46 5.34 6.71 2.99
CA TRP A 46 5.00 7.38 4.24
C TRP A 46 4.86 6.40 5.39
N GLY A 47 5.27 6.85 6.58
CA GLY A 47 4.92 6.21 7.84
C GLY A 47 3.55 6.69 8.30
N ILE A 48 2.77 5.79 8.87
CA ILE A 48 1.48 6.08 9.51
C ILE A 48 1.72 6.18 11.01
N GLU A 49 1.53 7.36 11.57
CA GLU A 49 1.71 7.64 12.99
C GLU A 49 0.36 7.67 13.73
N TRP A 50 0.30 7.02 14.88
CA TRP A 50 -0.82 7.15 15.79
C TRP A 50 -0.66 8.41 16.63
N LYS A 51 -1.51 9.42 16.39
CA LYS A 51 -1.35 10.77 16.93
C LYS A 51 -1.30 10.85 18.46
N GLU A 52 -2.01 9.96 19.16
CA GLU A 52 -2.07 9.97 20.63
C GLU A 52 -0.74 9.59 21.29
N THR A 53 0.05 8.74 20.65
CA THR A 53 1.27 8.20 21.25
C THR A 53 2.54 8.51 20.46
N GLY A 54 2.44 9.01 19.23
CA GLY A 54 3.57 9.16 18.32
C GLY A 54 4.13 7.82 17.81
N GLU A 55 3.40 6.72 18.02
CA GLU A 55 3.81 5.40 17.56
C GLU A 55 3.60 5.27 16.05
N LEU A 56 4.63 4.79 15.35
CA LEU A 56 4.48 4.38 13.96
C LEU A 56 3.77 3.02 13.91
N ILE A 57 2.60 2.99 13.30
CA ILE A 57 1.68 1.85 13.28
C ILE A 57 1.54 1.18 11.92
N GLY A 58 2.09 1.76 10.87
CA GLY A 58 1.98 1.25 9.52
C GLY A 58 2.77 2.05 8.50
N THR A 59 2.65 1.65 7.25
CA THR A 59 3.21 2.38 6.09
C THR A 59 2.26 2.31 4.91
N ILE A 60 2.36 3.31 4.02
CA ILE A 60 1.70 3.34 2.72
C ILE A 60 2.65 3.96 1.69
N ASN A 61 2.52 3.57 0.44
CA ASN A 61 3.33 4.14 -0.64
C ASN A 61 2.51 4.49 -1.89
N LEU A 62 3.11 5.32 -2.72
CA LEU A 62 2.87 5.43 -4.15
C LEU A 62 4.17 5.05 -4.84
N GLY A 63 4.19 3.88 -5.48
CA GLY A 63 5.35 3.30 -6.14
C GLY A 63 5.19 3.30 -7.66
N ASN A 64 6.32 3.12 -8.36
CA ASN A 64 6.32 3.03 -9.81
C ASN A 64 5.55 4.17 -10.48
N VAL A 65 5.83 5.41 -10.05
CA VAL A 65 5.20 6.58 -10.69
C VAL A 65 5.70 6.68 -12.13
N GLU A 66 4.78 6.44 -13.06
CA GLU A 66 5.01 6.51 -14.50
C GLU A 66 4.51 7.85 -15.02
N GLU A 67 5.42 8.76 -15.37
CA GLU A 67 5.09 10.11 -15.82
C GLU A 67 4.29 10.12 -17.13
N GLU A 68 4.62 9.25 -18.08
CA GLU A 68 3.95 9.17 -19.38
C GLU A 68 2.48 8.77 -19.24
N CYS A 69 2.18 7.80 -18.37
CA CYS A 69 0.83 7.30 -18.11
C CYS A 69 0.14 8.01 -16.95
N GLN A 70 0.87 8.86 -16.21
CA GLN A 70 0.39 9.49 -14.98
C GLN A 70 -0.22 8.47 -14.00
N MET A 71 0.47 7.36 -13.81
CA MET A 71 -0.02 6.20 -13.05
C MET A 71 0.93 5.85 -11.91
N SER A 72 0.38 5.29 -10.83
CA SER A 72 1.16 4.73 -9.73
C SER A 72 0.50 3.51 -9.12
N ASP A 73 1.33 2.61 -8.57
CA ASP A 73 0.88 1.54 -7.70
C ASP A 73 0.80 2.04 -6.25
N THR A 74 -0.16 1.54 -5.48
CA THR A 74 -0.21 1.75 -4.03
C THR A 74 -0.17 0.42 -3.29
N CYS A 75 0.55 0.44 -2.16
CA CYS A 75 0.67 -0.70 -1.26
C CYS A 75 0.75 -0.18 0.18
N TYR A 76 0.17 -0.91 1.12
CA TYR A 76 0.14 -0.51 2.52
C TYR A 76 0.25 -1.68 3.48
N MET A 77 0.77 -1.40 4.66
CA MET A 77 0.83 -2.31 5.80
C MET A 77 0.37 -1.60 7.07
N LEU A 78 -0.32 -2.31 7.94
CA LEU A 78 -0.77 -1.80 9.23
C LEU A 78 -0.52 -2.85 10.32
N SER A 79 -0.08 -2.41 11.48
CA SER A 79 0.06 -3.26 12.65
C SER A 79 -1.28 -3.92 13.01
N PRO A 80 -1.28 -5.25 13.32
CA PRO A 80 -2.50 -5.98 13.64
C PRO A 80 -3.33 -5.37 14.76
N LYS A 81 -2.67 -4.74 15.74
CA LYS A 81 -3.32 -4.05 16.87
C LYS A 81 -4.28 -2.93 16.44
N PHE A 82 -4.12 -2.42 15.21
CA PHE A 82 -4.88 -1.29 14.65
C PHE A 82 -5.83 -1.69 13.52
N TRP A 83 -5.96 -3.00 13.24
CA TRP A 83 -6.91 -3.49 12.23
C TRP A 83 -8.37 -3.24 12.62
N ASN A 84 -9.25 -3.23 11.63
CA ASN A 84 -10.71 -3.07 11.77
C ASN A 84 -11.17 -1.77 12.46
N ARG A 85 -10.34 -0.71 12.43
CA ARG A 85 -10.65 0.61 13.01
C ARG A 85 -10.91 1.70 11.95
N GLY A 86 -10.93 1.36 10.66
CA GLY A 86 -11.10 2.32 9.57
C GLY A 86 -9.86 3.12 9.20
N ILE A 87 -8.77 3.00 9.96
CA ILE A 87 -7.54 3.78 9.79
C ILE A 87 -7.00 3.69 8.37
N MET A 88 -6.90 2.48 7.81
CA MET A 88 -6.35 2.33 6.46
C MET A 88 -7.22 2.95 5.38
N SER A 89 -8.54 2.98 5.55
CA SER A 89 -9.43 3.68 4.62
C SER A 89 -9.24 5.19 4.68
N GLU A 90 -9.06 5.76 5.89
CA GLU A 90 -8.76 7.19 6.08
C GLU A 90 -7.42 7.56 5.43
N VAL A 91 -6.37 6.78 5.73
CA VAL A 91 -5.02 6.99 5.18
C VAL A 91 -5.01 6.89 3.66
N LEU A 92 -5.60 5.83 3.10
CA LEU A 92 -5.63 5.63 1.64
C LEU A 92 -6.41 6.75 0.95
N THR A 93 -7.53 7.22 1.52
CA THR A 93 -8.27 8.36 0.97
C THR A 93 -7.37 9.61 0.89
N SER A 94 -6.63 9.92 1.96
CA SER A 94 -5.71 11.06 1.98
C SER A 94 -4.58 10.93 0.95
N ILE A 95 -4.06 9.73 0.75
CA ILE A 95 -3.02 9.46 -0.25
C ILE A 95 -3.57 9.57 -1.68
N LEU A 96 -4.80 9.11 -1.91
CA LEU A 96 -5.46 9.27 -3.21
C LEU A 96 -5.72 10.75 -3.52
N ASP A 97 -6.14 11.55 -2.53
CA ASP A 97 -6.29 12.99 -2.70
C ASP A 97 -4.96 13.63 -3.09
N TYR A 98 -3.89 13.32 -2.38
CA TYR A 98 -2.55 13.80 -2.71
C TYR A 98 -2.08 13.36 -4.11
N ALA A 99 -2.31 12.10 -4.48
CA ALA A 99 -1.93 11.55 -5.77
C ALA A 99 -2.59 12.29 -6.94
N PHE A 100 -3.89 12.57 -6.84
CA PHE A 100 -4.66 13.22 -7.91
C PHE A 100 -4.53 14.74 -7.90
N ASP A 101 -4.60 15.35 -6.71
CA ASP A 101 -4.71 16.81 -6.63
C ASP A 101 -3.34 17.51 -6.59
N GLU A 102 -2.29 16.87 -6.03
CA GLU A 102 -0.97 17.47 -5.88
C GLU A 102 0.05 16.90 -6.89
N ILE A 103 0.08 15.58 -7.09
CA ILE A 103 0.99 14.96 -8.07
C ILE A 103 0.43 15.05 -9.48
N GLY A 104 -0.92 15.06 -9.63
CA GLY A 104 -1.59 15.11 -10.94
C GLY A 104 -1.66 13.75 -11.62
N LEU A 105 -1.71 12.67 -10.86
CA LEU A 105 -1.87 11.33 -11.43
C LEU A 105 -3.26 11.20 -12.07
N HIS A 106 -3.34 10.38 -13.12
CA HIS A 106 -4.59 10.00 -13.76
C HIS A 106 -5.15 8.69 -13.19
N ARG A 107 -4.28 7.80 -12.72
CA ARG A 107 -4.65 6.47 -12.23
C ARG A 107 -3.81 6.04 -11.01
N VAL A 108 -4.47 5.46 -10.02
CA VAL A 108 -3.81 4.72 -8.93
C VAL A 108 -4.38 3.31 -8.88
N GLN A 109 -3.50 2.32 -8.82
CA GLN A 109 -3.89 0.90 -8.79
C GLN A 109 -3.30 0.17 -7.58
N ALA A 110 -3.92 -0.96 -7.23
CA ALA A 110 -3.47 -1.84 -6.15
C ALA A 110 -3.72 -3.29 -6.50
N GLU A 111 -2.89 -4.16 -5.98
CA GLU A 111 -3.04 -5.60 -6.11
C GLU A 111 -3.29 -6.25 -4.75
N VAL A 112 -4.25 -7.14 -4.70
CA VAL A 112 -4.63 -7.85 -3.48
C VAL A 112 -4.45 -9.35 -3.69
N PHE A 113 -3.62 -9.99 -2.88
CA PHE A 113 -3.44 -11.43 -2.89
C PHE A 113 -4.74 -12.15 -2.54
N GLU A 114 -4.99 -13.26 -3.21
CA GLU A 114 -6.10 -14.17 -2.92
C GLU A 114 -6.23 -14.44 -1.41
N GLY A 115 -7.45 -14.29 -0.89
CA GLY A 115 -7.79 -14.48 0.53
C GLY A 115 -7.54 -13.25 1.43
N ASN A 116 -7.10 -12.11 0.89
CA ASN A 116 -7.00 -10.85 1.63
C ASN A 116 -8.26 -9.97 1.46
N ASP A 117 -9.39 -10.49 1.91
CA ASP A 117 -10.69 -9.79 1.76
C ASP A 117 -10.72 -8.45 2.49
N ALA A 118 -9.98 -8.34 3.59
CA ALA A 118 -9.89 -7.09 4.36
C ALA A 118 -9.32 -5.93 3.52
N SER A 119 -8.27 -6.20 2.71
CA SER A 119 -7.72 -5.21 1.79
C SER A 119 -8.71 -4.84 0.70
N SER A 120 -9.40 -5.81 0.11
CA SER A 120 -10.44 -5.56 -0.90
C SER A 120 -11.56 -4.66 -0.37
N VAL A 121 -11.98 -4.83 0.89
CA VAL A 121 -12.96 -3.96 1.54
C VAL A 121 -12.44 -2.53 1.69
N VAL A 122 -11.16 -2.35 2.06
CA VAL A 122 -10.54 -1.02 2.16
C VAL A 122 -10.54 -0.33 0.79
N LEU A 123 -10.04 -1.01 -0.26
CA LEU A 123 -9.97 -0.45 -1.61
C LEU A 123 -11.34 -0.02 -2.13
N LYS A 124 -12.34 -0.90 -1.96
CA LYS A 124 -13.73 -0.61 -2.33
C LYS A 124 -14.29 0.61 -1.60
N LYS A 125 -14.03 0.74 -0.29
CA LYS A 125 -14.48 1.90 0.52
C LYS A 125 -13.84 3.21 0.04
N CYS A 126 -12.62 3.15 -0.49
CA CYS A 126 -11.92 4.32 -1.04
C CYS A 126 -12.28 4.60 -2.52
N GLY A 127 -13.31 3.96 -3.06
CA GLY A 127 -13.81 4.21 -4.41
C GLY A 127 -13.06 3.47 -5.53
N MET A 128 -12.16 2.55 -5.19
CA MET A 128 -11.47 1.76 -6.22
C MET A 128 -12.41 0.71 -6.81
N THR A 129 -12.29 0.50 -8.11
CA THR A 129 -13.04 -0.48 -8.89
C THR A 129 -12.23 -1.76 -9.06
N PHE A 130 -12.87 -2.92 -8.90
CA PHE A 130 -12.28 -4.21 -9.22
C PHE A 130 -12.22 -4.39 -10.75
N GLU A 131 -11.03 -4.67 -11.28
CA GLU A 131 -10.81 -4.78 -12.72
C GLU A 131 -10.60 -6.22 -13.20
N GLY A 132 -10.36 -7.16 -12.28
CA GLY A 132 -10.17 -8.57 -12.64
C GLY A 132 -9.15 -9.29 -11.76
N VAL A 133 -8.79 -10.50 -12.19
CA VAL A 133 -7.81 -11.35 -11.50
C VAL A 133 -6.67 -11.71 -12.42
N ALA A 134 -5.45 -11.35 -12.00
CA ALA A 134 -4.21 -11.85 -12.58
C ALA A 134 -3.90 -13.23 -11.99
N ARG A 135 -4.25 -14.27 -12.74
CA ARG A 135 -4.10 -15.65 -12.27
C ARG A 135 -2.63 -16.05 -12.15
N LYS A 136 -2.26 -16.69 -11.02
CA LYS A 136 -0.91 -17.24 -10.75
C LYS A 136 0.22 -16.22 -10.97
N LYS A 137 -0.06 -14.95 -10.68
CA LYS A 137 0.86 -13.86 -10.90
C LYS A 137 2.08 -13.93 -9.98
N TYR A 138 1.89 -14.37 -8.75
CA TYR A 138 2.93 -14.45 -7.74
C TYR A 138 3.27 -15.89 -7.38
N TYR A 139 4.51 -16.13 -6.94
CA TYR A 139 4.96 -17.40 -6.40
C TYR A 139 5.56 -17.19 -5.01
N LYS A 140 4.97 -17.84 -4.00
CA LYS A 140 5.40 -17.73 -2.61
C LYS A 140 5.23 -19.06 -1.90
N ASN A 141 6.25 -19.48 -1.15
CA ASN A 141 6.23 -20.69 -0.32
C ASN A 141 5.74 -21.93 -1.07
N GLY A 142 6.22 -22.13 -2.31
CA GLY A 142 5.89 -23.31 -3.13
C GLY A 142 4.53 -23.24 -3.83
N LYS A 143 3.80 -22.10 -3.78
CA LYS A 143 2.48 -21.96 -4.38
C LYS A 143 2.38 -20.73 -5.28
N TYR A 144 1.66 -20.88 -6.38
CA TYR A 144 1.22 -19.75 -7.19
C TYR A 144 -0.01 -19.10 -6.56
N ILE A 145 -0.03 -17.77 -6.55
CA ILE A 145 -1.06 -16.96 -5.91
C ILE A 145 -1.67 -16.04 -6.96
N ASP A 146 -3.00 -15.99 -6.97
CA ASP A 146 -3.76 -15.06 -7.78
C ASP A 146 -3.73 -13.67 -7.12
N ALA A 147 -3.83 -12.62 -7.94
CA ALA A 147 -3.92 -11.25 -7.47
C ALA A 147 -5.14 -10.56 -8.05
N ALA A 148 -6.01 -10.05 -7.20
CA ALA A 148 -7.12 -9.19 -7.60
C ALA A 148 -6.58 -7.79 -7.94
N LEU A 149 -6.96 -7.27 -9.10
CA LEU A 149 -6.55 -5.96 -9.59
C LEU A 149 -7.64 -4.94 -9.26
N TRP A 150 -7.24 -3.84 -8.65
CA TRP A 150 -8.10 -2.74 -8.28
C TRP A 150 -7.50 -1.42 -8.76
N ALA A 151 -8.35 -0.49 -9.21
CA ALA A 151 -7.88 0.83 -9.60
C ALA A 151 -8.94 1.90 -9.35
N ILE A 152 -8.47 3.14 -9.28
CA ILE A 152 -9.29 4.34 -9.35
C ILE A 152 -8.65 5.29 -10.35
N ILE A 153 -9.47 5.92 -11.19
CA ILE A 153 -9.04 6.96 -12.12
C ILE A 153 -9.54 8.34 -11.67
N ALA A 154 -8.96 9.39 -12.19
CA ALA A 154 -9.30 10.76 -11.81
C ALA A 154 -10.81 11.07 -11.98
N GLU A 155 -11.44 10.50 -13.00
CA GLU A 155 -12.85 10.68 -13.32
C GLU A 155 -13.79 9.99 -12.32
N ASP A 156 -13.34 8.93 -11.63
CA ASP A 156 -14.14 8.20 -10.64
C ASP A 156 -14.29 8.99 -9.33
N ARG A 157 -13.46 10.01 -9.13
CA ARG A 157 -13.49 10.81 -7.91
C ARG A 157 -14.74 11.69 -7.89
N VAL A 158 -15.65 11.37 -7.00
CA VAL A 158 -16.72 12.27 -6.65
C VAL A 158 -16.10 13.43 -5.88
N LYS A 159 -16.02 14.61 -6.50
CA LYS A 159 -15.64 15.83 -5.77
C LYS A 159 -16.65 16.00 -4.64
N SER A 160 -16.20 15.71 -3.42
CA SER A 160 -16.96 16.05 -2.23
C SER A 160 -17.19 17.56 -2.28
N LYS A 161 -18.43 17.96 -2.52
CA LYS A 161 -18.86 19.35 -2.46
C LYS A 161 -18.93 19.80 -1.01
#